data_07ddfe4154b5a80c90704ddf1434b1e1
#
_entry.id   07ddfe4154b5a80c90704ddf1434b1e1
#
_cell.length_a   1.000
_cell.length_b   1.000
_cell.length_c   1.000
_cell.angle_alpha   90.00
_cell.angle_beta   90.00
_cell.angle_gamma   90.00
#
_symmetry.space_group_name_H-M   'P 1'
#
loop_
_entity.id
_entity.type
_entity.pdbx_description
1 polymer ?
#
loop_
_entity_poly.entity_id
_entity_poly.type
_entity_poly.pdbx_seq_one_letter_code
_entity_poly.pdbx_strand_id
1 'polypeptide(L)'
;MLFGIFFVSIEAKQLDMKTILRNFFSVLRRFKTASVLNVLGLSIAFVAFMLIMMQVNYDYTFDRSHRNADAIFRVDIVHGSKGSQAIICRPFARAFTGSSPLIEEGCLLSAWTESRFFYIEDGGQRTSYKEDAWNVTPGVLEVFRFDMLEGSERSLDEPNSVVLPESMARKIFGDESAVGKQLISANPMEDAKIVKGVYKDFPRNSALKNVMYTSMSPKENYDNWGNWNYFFFVRLGKGMDKAEVLDNFKRNFNAKEAFGNEFEWGEENSLDLRLTSLPDVHFLSNVD
;
A
#
# COMPACT_ATOMS: atom_id res chain seq x y z
N MET A 1 -68.55 10.62 44.06
CA MET A 1 -67.29 11.37 43.91
C MET A 1 -66.65 10.88 42.63
N LEU A 2 -67.01 11.54 41.51
CA LEU A 2 -66.67 11.14 40.12
C LEU A 2 -65.48 11.94 39.66
N PHE A 3 -64.36 11.26 39.43
CA PHE A 3 -63.22 11.85 38.73
C PHE A 3 -63.44 11.66 37.21
N GLY A 4 -63.79 12.75 36.54
CA GLY A 4 -63.84 12.81 35.07
C GLY A 4 -62.41 12.95 34.52
N ILE A 5 -61.94 11.93 33.83
CA ILE A 5 -60.70 11.99 33.06
C ILE A 5 -61.07 12.67 31.71
N PHE A 6 -60.61 13.91 31.53
CA PHE A 6 -60.66 14.59 30.25
C PHE A 6 -59.55 13.92 29.36
N PHE A 7 -59.99 13.08 28.47
CA PHE A 7 -59.14 12.66 27.32
C PHE A 7 -59.16 13.81 26.29
N VAL A 8 -58.09 14.57 26.25
CA VAL A 8 -57.84 15.46 25.14
C VAL A 8 -57.34 14.58 23.98
N SER A 9 -58.22 14.27 23.06
CA SER A 9 -57.90 13.65 21.77
C SER A 9 -57.12 14.67 20.95
N ILE A 10 -55.79 14.50 20.87
CA ILE A 10 -54.98 15.21 19.90
C ILE A 10 -55.21 14.48 18.58
N GLU A 11 -56.20 14.96 17.79
CA GLU A 11 -56.26 14.62 16.35
C GLU A 11 -54.98 15.10 15.68
N ALA A 12 -54.07 14.19 15.44
CA ALA A 12 -52.94 14.42 14.55
C ALA A 12 -53.49 14.68 13.16
N LYS A 13 -53.74 15.97 12.85
CA LYS A 13 -54.06 16.41 11.45
C LYS A 13 -52.98 15.86 10.56
N GLN A 14 -53.26 14.84 9.78
CA GLN A 14 -52.43 14.45 8.65
C GLN A 14 -52.20 15.68 7.77
N LEU A 15 -51.09 16.36 7.96
CA LEU A 15 -50.69 17.46 7.12
C LEU A 15 -50.50 16.90 5.69
N ASP A 16 -51.46 17.22 4.82
CA ASP A 16 -51.44 16.81 3.43
C ASP A 16 -50.09 17.27 2.80
N MET A 17 -49.29 16.34 2.33
CA MET A 17 -47.98 16.57 1.72
C MET A 17 -48.05 17.70 0.67
N LYS A 18 -49.14 17.80 -0.06
CA LYS A 18 -49.39 18.88 -1.03
C LYS A 18 -49.44 20.26 -0.35
N THR A 19 -50.03 20.36 0.83
CA THR A 19 -50.11 21.62 1.58
C THR A 19 -48.73 22.03 2.13
N ILE A 20 -47.92 21.08 2.60
CA ILE A 20 -46.55 21.34 3.04
C ILE A 20 -45.71 21.85 1.87
N LEU A 21 -45.72 21.17 0.73
CA LEU A 21 -44.97 21.58 -0.46
C LEU A 21 -45.43 22.95 -0.98
N ARG A 22 -46.76 23.20 -1.04
CA ARG A 22 -47.30 24.50 -1.47
C ARG A 22 -46.81 25.64 -0.56
N ASN A 23 -46.86 25.44 0.76
CA ASN A 23 -46.41 26.44 1.72
C ASN A 23 -44.89 26.67 1.58
N PHE A 24 -44.11 25.61 1.42
CA PHE A 24 -42.65 25.68 1.20
C PHE A 24 -42.33 26.54 -0.02
N PHE A 25 -42.93 26.25 -1.18
CA PHE A 25 -42.70 27.03 -2.39
C PHE A 25 -43.22 28.49 -2.28
N SER A 26 -44.28 28.72 -1.52
CA SER A 26 -44.80 30.08 -1.28
C SER A 26 -43.78 30.91 -0.45
N VAL A 27 -43.19 30.31 0.60
CA VAL A 27 -42.17 30.95 1.42
C VAL A 27 -40.89 31.23 0.62
N LEU A 28 -40.44 30.28 -0.20
CA LEU A 28 -39.27 30.45 -1.07
C LEU A 28 -39.47 31.64 -2.04
N ARG A 29 -40.69 31.79 -2.61
CA ARG A 29 -40.99 32.89 -3.53
C ARG A 29 -41.14 34.24 -2.84
N ARG A 30 -41.59 34.26 -1.58
CA ARG A 30 -41.74 35.49 -0.79
C ARG A 30 -40.42 36.04 -0.29
N PHE A 31 -39.49 35.16 0.13
CA PHE A 31 -38.16 35.51 0.69
C PHE A 31 -37.02 35.04 -0.22
N LYS A 32 -37.05 35.48 -1.49
CA LYS A 32 -36.13 34.98 -2.54
C LYS A 32 -34.63 35.04 -2.12
N THR A 33 -34.17 36.19 -1.63
CA THR A 33 -32.77 36.42 -1.29
C THR A 33 -32.34 35.51 -0.15
N ALA A 34 -33.12 35.42 0.94
CA ALA A 34 -32.83 34.57 2.07
C ALA A 34 -32.87 33.08 1.67
N SER A 35 -33.81 32.69 0.83
CA SER A 35 -33.94 31.31 0.35
C SER A 35 -32.77 30.92 -0.52
N VAL A 36 -32.32 31.77 -1.45
CA VAL A 36 -31.14 31.55 -2.28
C VAL A 36 -29.88 31.44 -1.41
N LEU A 37 -29.68 32.35 -0.45
CA LEU A 37 -28.53 32.31 0.48
C LEU A 37 -28.50 31.01 1.31
N ASN A 38 -29.67 30.60 1.83
CA ASN A 38 -29.74 29.36 2.62
C ASN A 38 -29.46 28.10 1.76
N VAL A 39 -30.01 28.04 0.54
CA VAL A 39 -29.73 26.91 -0.37
C VAL A 39 -28.26 26.88 -0.76
N LEU A 40 -27.67 28.03 -1.10
CA LEU A 40 -26.26 28.12 -1.45
C LEU A 40 -25.39 27.71 -0.25
N GLY A 41 -25.64 28.24 0.95
CA GLY A 41 -24.89 27.90 2.15
C GLY A 41 -24.98 26.40 2.49
N LEU A 42 -26.17 25.82 2.43
CA LEU A 42 -26.39 24.40 2.65
C LEU A 42 -25.70 23.55 1.56
N SER A 43 -25.75 23.97 0.31
CA SER A 43 -25.10 23.27 -0.80
C SER A 43 -23.58 23.26 -0.63
N ILE A 44 -22.96 24.40 -0.26
CA ILE A 44 -21.52 24.49 0.00
C ILE A 44 -21.14 23.61 1.19
N ALA A 45 -21.90 23.66 2.29
CA ALA A 45 -21.64 22.82 3.46
C ALA A 45 -21.74 21.33 3.10
N PHE A 46 -22.71 20.93 2.30
CA PHE A 46 -22.87 19.54 1.87
C PHE A 46 -21.75 19.07 0.95
N VAL A 47 -21.31 19.92 0.01
CA VAL A 47 -20.16 19.63 -0.85
C VAL A 47 -18.89 19.46 0.01
N ALA A 48 -18.64 20.37 0.96
CA ALA A 48 -17.49 20.26 1.86
C ALA A 48 -17.54 18.97 2.68
N PHE A 49 -18.71 18.61 3.23
CA PHE A 49 -18.90 17.36 3.95
C PHE A 49 -18.60 16.13 3.07
N MET A 50 -19.12 16.12 1.84
CA MET A 50 -18.88 15.02 0.90
C MET A 50 -17.39 14.87 0.55
N LEU A 51 -16.68 15.98 0.34
CA LEU A 51 -15.22 15.93 0.07
C LEU A 51 -14.45 15.36 1.26
N ILE A 52 -14.81 15.79 2.48
CA ILE A 52 -14.19 15.25 3.71
C ILE A 52 -14.46 13.74 3.83
N MET A 53 -15.73 13.32 3.60
CA MET A 53 -16.08 11.90 3.68
C MET A 53 -15.37 11.06 2.61
N MET A 54 -15.18 11.61 1.39
CA MET A 54 -14.38 10.94 0.35
C MET A 54 -12.92 10.76 0.78
N GLN A 55 -12.31 11.80 1.37
CA GLN A 55 -10.94 11.73 1.87
C GLN A 55 -10.82 10.72 3.02
N VAL A 56 -11.71 10.79 4.00
CA VAL A 56 -11.72 9.84 5.14
C VAL A 56 -11.89 8.40 4.64
N ASN A 57 -12.78 8.17 3.66
CA ASN A 57 -12.95 6.84 3.10
C ASN A 57 -11.70 6.37 2.33
N TYR A 58 -11.05 7.27 1.57
CA TYR A 58 -9.80 6.96 0.87
C TYR A 58 -8.71 6.54 1.85
N ASP A 59 -8.48 7.32 2.91
CA ASP A 59 -7.45 7.03 3.92
C ASP A 59 -7.79 5.76 4.72
N TYR A 60 -9.04 5.59 5.12
CA TYR A 60 -9.49 4.41 5.87
C TYR A 60 -9.37 3.11 5.08
N THR A 61 -9.54 3.15 3.76
CA THR A 61 -9.45 1.97 2.88
C THR A 61 -8.06 1.76 2.28
N PHE A 62 -7.08 2.60 2.65
CA PHE A 62 -5.71 2.53 2.13
C PHE A 62 -5.06 1.18 2.46
N ASP A 63 -4.48 0.52 1.46
CA ASP A 63 -3.85 -0.81 1.51
C ASP A 63 -4.74 -1.97 2.01
N ARG A 64 -6.02 -1.73 2.29
CA ARG A 64 -6.94 -2.81 2.72
C ARG A 64 -7.40 -3.73 1.58
N SER A 65 -7.02 -3.43 0.35
CA SER A 65 -7.26 -4.29 -0.82
C SER A 65 -6.37 -5.53 -0.84
N HIS A 66 -5.23 -5.50 -0.14
CA HIS A 66 -4.33 -6.65 -0.05
C HIS A 66 -4.92 -7.74 0.83
N ARG A 67 -4.85 -8.99 0.36
CA ARG A 67 -5.30 -10.14 1.14
C ARG A 67 -4.46 -10.27 2.42
N ASN A 68 -5.10 -10.25 3.58
CA ASN A 68 -4.46 -10.29 4.89
C ASN A 68 -3.54 -9.07 5.15
N ALA A 69 -3.93 -7.87 4.74
CA ALA A 69 -3.18 -6.64 5.00
C ALA A 69 -2.76 -6.49 6.47
N ASP A 70 -3.62 -6.93 7.40
CA ASP A 70 -3.36 -6.89 8.85
C ASP A 70 -2.23 -7.85 9.31
N ALA A 71 -1.83 -8.82 8.48
CA ALA A 71 -0.71 -9.72 8.74
C ALA A 71 0.61 -9.27 8.09
N ILE A 72 0.58 -8.18 7.32
CA ILE A 72 1.75 -7.61 6.63
C ILE A 72 2.25 -6.42 7.43
N PHE A 73 3.54 -6.41 7.73
CA PHE A 73 4.16 -5.36 8.52
C PHE A 73 5.41 -4.82 7.83
N ARG A 74 5.59 -3.50 7.85
CA ARG A 74 6.87 -2.88 7.53
C ARG A 74 7.75 -2.89 8.78
N VAL A 75 9.01 -3.23 8.61
CA VAL A 75 10.00 -3.15 9.68
C VAL A 75 10.64 -1.78 9.64
N ASP A 76 10.37 -0.98 10.65
CA ASP A 76 10.94 0.36 10.82
C ASP A 76 12.01 0.35 11.91
N ILE A 77 13.07 1.13 11.71
CA ILE A 77 14.09 1.38 12.71
C ILE A 77 13.74 2.67 13.45
N VAL A 78 13.74 2.60 14.77
CA VAL A 78 13.45 3.73 15.65
C VAL A 78 14.75 4.23 16.30
N HIS A 79 15.02 5.52 16.18
CA HIS A 79 16.20 6.17 16.73
C HIS A 79 15.83 7.02 17.95
N GLY A 80 15.38 6.40 19.04
CA GLY A 80 14.98 7.11 20.26
C GLY A 80 14.05 8.30 19.99
N SER A 81 14.43 9.51 20.39
CA SER A 81 13.67 10.74 20.15
C SER A 81 13.90 11.36 18.75
N LYS A 82 14.83 10.83 17.95
CA LYS A 82 15.23 11.40 16.64
C LYS A 82 14.30 10.99 15.48
N GLY A 83 13.31 10.14 15.74
CA GLY A 83 12.38 9.71 14.72
C GLY A 83 12.53 8.21 14.34
N SER A 84 11.98 7.84 13.20
CA SER A 84 12.08 6.48 12.68
C SER A 84 12.41 6.48 11.20
N GLN A 85 13.10 5.43 10.77
CA GLN A 85 13.58 5.21 9.41
C GLN A 85 12.94 3.93 8.86
N ALA A 86 12.41 3.99 7.63
CA ALA A 86 11.79 2.84 6.98
C ALA A 86 12.75 2.02 6.13
N ILE A 87 13.94 2.56 5.83
CA ILE A 87 14.90 1.88 4.97
C ILE A 87 15.89 1.05 5.79
N ILE A 88 16.19 -0.14 5.29
CA ILE A 88 17.13 -1.08 5.90
C ILE A 88 18.10 -1.64 4.87
N CYS A 89 19.15 -2.36 5.32
CA CYS A 89 20.06 -3.09 4.47
C CYS A 89 19.63 -4.55 4.29
N ARG A 90 20.10 -5.17 3.21
CA ARG A 90 19.73 -6.54 2.83
C ARG A 90 20.17 -7.60 3.84
N PRO A 91 21.41 -7.56 4.40
CA PRO A 91 21.83 -8.50 5.44
C PRO A 91 20.93 -8.46 6.69
N PHE A 92 20.49 -7.25 7.10
CA PHE A 92 19.58 -7.08 8.22
C PHE A 92 18.23 -7.75 7.95
N ALA A 93 17.63 -7.52 6.80
CA ALA A 93 16.35 -8.12 6.42
C ALA A 93 16.42 -9.65 6.44
N ARG A 94 17.52 -10.22 5.92
CA ARG A 94 17.76 -11.66 5.94
C ARG A 94 17.88 -12.21 7.35
N ALA A 95 18.65 -11.53 8.21
CA ALA A 95 18.79 -11.91 9.61
C ALA A 95 17.45 -11.84 10.36
N PHE A 96 16.65 -10.79 10.07
CA PHE A 96 15.34 -10.62 10.67
C PHE A 96 14.37 -11.73 10.26
N THR A 97 14.27 -12.02 8.97
CA THR A 97 13.39 -13.10 8.45
C THR A 97 13.75 -14.46 9.05
N GLY A 98 15.05 -14.75 9.20
CA GLY A 98 15.52 -16.00 9.78
C GLY A 98 15.46 -16.10 11.31
N SER A 99 15.11 -15.02 12.01
CA SER A 99 15.17 -14.96 13.48
C SER A 99 13.99 -15.59 14.21
N SER A 100 12.85 -15.71 13.54
CA SER A 100 11.61 -16.18 14.17
C SER A 100 10.80 -17.06 13.22
N PRO A 101 10.30 -18.22 13.68
CA PRO A 101 9.41 -19.07 12.90
C PRO A 101 8.00 -18.47 12.73
N LEU A 102 7.71 -17.36 13.41
CA LEU A 102 6.44 -16.64 13.30
C LEU A 102 6.37 -15.78 12.03
N ILE A 103 7.51 -15.57 11.36
CA ILE A 103 7.61 -14.88 10.07
C ILE A 103 7.43 -15.92 8.98
N GLU A 104 6.33 -15.81 8.22
CA GLU A 104 6.07 -16.72 7.09
C GLU A 104 6.95 -16.38 5.90
N GLU A 105 7.09 -15.07 5.59
CA GLU A 105 7.85 -14.60 4.43
C GLU A 105 8.32 -13.16 4.66
N GLY A 106 9.42 -12.77 4.02
CA GLY A 106 9.96 -11.42 4.03
C GLY A 106 10.34 -10.96 2.63
N CYS A 107 10.14 -9.66 2.34
CA CYS A 107 10.52 -9.10 1.05
C CYS A 107 11.12 -7.72 1.16
N LEU A 108 12.00 -7.41 0.23
CA LEU A 108 12.61 -6.10 0.05
C LEU A 108 12.10 -5.44 -1.22
N LEU A 109 11.84 -4.14 -1.13
CA LEU A 109 11.60 -3.27 -2.25
C LEU A 109 12.66 -2.16 -2.21
N SER A 110 13.29 -1.83 -3.34
CA SER A 110 14.19 -0.66 -3.39
C SER A 110 13.46 0.60 -2.93
N ALA A 111 14.16 1.54 -2.29
CA ALA A 111 13.54 2.74 -1.71
C ALA A 111 12.86 3.64 -2.76
N TRP A 112 13.18 3.46 -4.02
CA TRP A 112 12.62 4.22 -5.14
C TRP A 112 12.32 3.33 -6.35
N THR A 113 11.41 3.78 -7.19
CA THR A 113 11.16 3.23 -8.53
C THR A 113 12.10 3.91 -9.53
N GLU A 114 12.47 3.20 -10.58
CA GLU A 114 13.32 3.70 -11.67
C GLU A 114 12.58 3.65 -12.98
N SER A 115 12.72 4.69 -13.82
CA SER A 115 12.22 4.64 -15.18
C SER A 115 13.13 3.79 -16.04
N ARG A 116 12.58 2.77 -16.69
CA ARG A 116 13.28 1.84 -17.58
C ARG A 116 12.89 2.10 -19.02
N PHE A 117 13.89 2.13 -19.87
CA PHE A 117 13.73 2.22 -21.32
C PHE A 117 14.02 0.84 -21.92
N PHE A 118 13.08 0.31 -22.64
CA PHE A 118 13.21 -0.99 -23.30
C PHE A 118 12.45 -1.01 -24.62
N TYR A 119 12.71 -2.01 -25.42
CA TYR A 119 11.95 -2.26 -26.64
C TYR A 119 11.53 -3.73 -26.72
N ILE A 120 10.47 -3.96 -27.47
CA ILE A 120 10.04 -5.29 -27.90
C ILE A 120 10.29 -5.42 -29.40
N GLU A 121 10.62 -6.65 -29.84
CA GLU A 121 10.75 -7.00 -31.25
C GLU A 121 9.57 -7.88 -31.65
N ASP A 122 8.81 -7.44 -32.63
CA ASP A 122 7.70 -8.20 -33.19
C ASP A 122 7.76 -8.09 -34.72
N GLY A 123 7.81 -9.26 -35.41
CA GLY A 123 7.89 -9.29 -36.88
C GLY A 123 9.04 -8.50 -37.51
N GLY A 124 10.15 -8.28 -36.80
CA GLY A 124 11.27 -7.47 -37.23
C GLY A 124 11.09 -5.96 -37.01
N GLN A 125 10.00 -5.54 -36.42
CA GLN A 125 9.75 -4.16 -36.00
C GLN A 125 10.10 -3.99 -34.53
N ARG A 126 10.77 -2.88 -34.17
CA ARG A 126 11.09 -2.50 -32.79
C ARG A 126 10.16 -1.40 -32.32
N THR A 127 9.49 -1.64 -31.19
CA THR A 127 8.69 -0.62 -30.52
C THR A 127 9.27 -0.34 -29.15
N SER A 128 9.62 0.94 -28.92
CA SER A 128 10.26 1.38 -27.67
C SER A 128 9.24 1.88 -26.64
N TYR A 129 9.49 1.56 -25.39
CA TYR A 129 8.66 1.96 -24.24
C TYR A 129 9.52 2.59 -23.16
N LYS A 130 8.89 3.47 -22.37
CA LYS A 130 9.42 4.00 -21.12
C LYS A 130 8.40 3.73 -20.05
N GLU A 131 8.74 2.87 -19.08
CA GLU A 131 7.86 2.50 -17.97
C GLU A 131 8.65 2.51 -16.67
N ASP A 132 7.95 2.73 -15.57
CA ASP A 132 8.55 2.63 -14.25
C ASP A 132 8.66 1.18 -13.79
N ALA A 133 9.76 0.88 -13.12
CA ALA A 133 10.06 -0.43 -12.56
C ALA A 133 10.44 -0.31 -11.08
N TRP A 134 10.09 -1.32 -10.31
CA TRP A 134 10.48 -1.46 -8.93
C TRP A 134 11.32 -2.73 -8.76
N ASN A 135 12.57 -2.57 -8.31
CA ASN A 135 13.43 -3.71 -8.01
C ASN A 135 13.03 -4.31 -6.66
N VAL A 136 12.76 -5.62 -6.66
CA VAL A 136 12.22 -6.32 -5.48
C VAL A 136 12.87 -7.70 -5.31
N THR A 137 12.85 -8.22 -4.08
CA THR A 137 13.13 -9.65 -3.88
C THR A 137 11.91 -10.48 -4.25
N PRO A 138 12.09 -11.75 -4.68
CA PRO A 138 11.00 -12.63 -5.14
C PRO A 138 9.82 -12.73 -4.17
N GLY A 139 10.09 -12.77 -2.86
CA GLY A 139 9.06 -12.87 -1.81
C GLY A 139 7.99 -11.77 -1.82
N VAL A 140 8.16 -10.69 -2.61
CA VAL A 140 7.15 -9.63 -2.69
C VAL A 140 5.78 -10.15 -3.13
N LEU A 141 5.75 -11.06 -4.10
CA LEU A 141 4.49 -11.63 -4.60
C LEU A 141 3.77 -12.46 -3.53
N GLU A 142 4.53 -13.16 -2.69
CA GLU A 142 4.01 -13.96 -1.58
C GLU A 142 3.60 -13.10 -0.38
N VAL A 143 4.42 -12.12 0.03
CA VAL A 143 4.12 -11.23 1.16
C VAL A 143 2.82 -10.48 0.92
N PHE A 144 2.69 -9.83 -0.25
CA PHE A 144 1.51 -9.01 -0.58
C PHE A 144 0.39 -9.79 -1.26
N ARG A 145 0.61 -11.08 -1.58
CA ARG A 145 -0.36 -11.94 -2.25
C ARG A 145 -0.99 -11.28 -3.48
N PHE A 146 -0.14 -11.00 -4.46
CA PHE A 146 -0.59 -10.39 -5.72
C PHE A 146 -1.69 -11.22 -6.38
N ASP A 147 -2.71 -10.55 -6.89
CA ASP A 147 -3.77 -11.17 -7.69
C ASP A 147 -3.22 -11.45 -9.09
N MET A 148 -2.55 -12.61 -9.27
CA MET A 148 -1.92 -12.98 -10.52
C MET A 148 -2.98 -13.39 -11.54
N LEU A 149 -3.00 -12.73 -12.70
CA LEU A 149 -3.83 -13.08 -13.85
C LEU A 149 -3.14 -14.13 -14.73
N GLU A 150 -1.81 -14.01 -14.88
CA GLU A 150 -0.93 -14.95 -15.56
C GLU A 150 0.32 -15.18 -14.71
N GLY A 151 0.86 -16.40 -14.73
CA GLY A 151 2.01 -16.76 -13.89
C GLY A 151 1.60 -17.20 -12.50
N SER A 152 2.49 -17.01 -11.52
CA SER A 152 2.28 -17.43 -10.13
C SER A 152 3.02 -16.54 -9.14
N GLU A 153 2.84 -16.76 -7.84
CA GLU A 153 3.58 -16.09 -6.77
C GLU A 153 5.10 -16.33 -6.86
N ARG A 154 5.55 -17.31 -7.65
CA ARG A 154 6.97 -17.65 -7.88
C ARG A 154 7.53 -17.08 -9.18
N SER A 155 6.79 -16.21 -9.86
CA SER A 155 7.19 -15.63 -11.16
C SER A 155 8.45 -14.76 -11.10
N LEU A 156 8.91 -14.37 -9.91
CA LEU A 156 10.15 -13.60 -9.72
C LEU A 156 11.32 -14.42 -9.17
N ASP A 157 11.17 -15.73 -8.98
CA ASP A 157 12.25 -16.59 -8.42
C ASP A 157 13.48 -16.67 -9.34
N GLU A 158 13.28 -16.59 -10.65
CA GLU A 158 14.36 -16.62 -11.61
C GLU A 158 15.00 -15.24 -11.80
N PRO A 159 16.32 -15.16 -11.97
CA PRO A 159 16.99 -13.92 -12.35
C PRO A 159 16.43 -13.36 -13.66
N ASN A 160 16.47 -12.03 -13.80
CA ASN A 160 15.98 -11.33 -15.00
C ASN A 160 14.47 -11.54 -15.29
N SER A 161 13.70 -12.00 -14.31
CA SER A 161 12.25 -12.07 -14.43
C SER A 161 11.59 -10.74 -14.09
N VAL A 162 10.41 -10.52 -14.68
CA VAL A 162 9.57 -9.35 -14.44
C VAL A 162 8.10 -9.76 -14.43
N VAL A 163 7.32 -9.11 -13.58
CA VAL A 163 5.86 -9.17 -13.61
C VAL A 163 5.30 -7.79 -13.94
N LEU A 164 4.24 -7.75 -14.73
CA LEU A 164 3.63 -6.52 -15.23
C LEU A 164 2.24 -6.33 -14.65
N PRO A 165 1.79 -5.08 -14.39
CA PRO A 165 0.38 -4.83 -14.16
C PRO A 165 -0.44 -5.09 -15.43
N GLU A 166 -1.70 -5.49 -15.27
CA GLU A 166 -2.62 -5.77 -16.39
C GLU A 166 -2.69 -4.61 -17.39
N SER A 167 -2.80 -3.38 -16.90
CA SER A 167 -2.86 -2.17 -17.73
C SER A 167 -1.61 -2.01 -18.61
N MET A 168 -0.43 -2.31 -18.07
CA MET A 168 0.84 -2.22 -18.82
C MET A 168 0.97 -3.38 -19.82
N ALA A 169 0.64 -4.60 -19.40
CA ALA A 169 0.66 -5.76 -20.29
C ALA A 169 -0.24 -5.53 -21.52
N ARG A 170 -1.46 -5.04 -21.31
CA ARG A 170 -2.40 -4.68 -22.38
C ARG A 170 -1.89 -3.53 -23.26
N LYS A 171 -1.26 -2.51 -22.67
CA LYS A 171 -0.65 -1.39 -23.41
C LYS A 171 0.46 -1.84 -24.35
N ILE A 172 1.28 -2.82 -23.94
CA ILE A 172 2.48 -3.25 -24.66
C ILE A 172 2.15 -4.37 -25.66
N PHE A 173 1.33 -5.34 -25.27
CA PHE A 173 1.08 -6.57 -26.02
C PHE A 173 -0.36 -6.71 -26.54
N GLY A 174 -1.25 -5.74 -26.23
CA GLY A 174 -2.67 -5.82 -26.60
C GLY A 174 -3.37 -6.96 -25.87
N ASP A 175 -4.04 -7.80 -26.65
CA ASP A 175 -4.78 -8.97 -26.12
C ASP A 175 -3.95 -10.27 -26.11
N GLU A 176 -2.68 -10.21 -26.53
CA GLU A 176 -1.78 -11.35 -26.48
C GLU A 176 -1.22 -11.56 -25.07
N SER A 177 -0.95 -12.83 -24.70
CA SER A 177 -0.26 -13.14 -23.45
C SER A 177 1.12 -12.47 -23.42
N ALA A 178 1.41 -11.77 -22.32
CA ALA A 178 2.69 -11.16 -22.09
C ALA A 178 3.74 -12.17 -21.60
N VAL A 179 3.32 -13.29 -21.00
CA VAL A 179 4.24 -14.27 -20.40
C VAL A 179 5.13 -14.92 -21.46
N GLY A 180 6.43 -14.95 -21.15
CA GLY A 180 7.48 -15.46 -22.04
C GLY A 180 8.04 -14.41 -23.04
N LYS A 181 7.39 -13.25 -23.19
CA LYS A 181 7.89 -12.16 -24.02
C LYS A 181 9.13 -11.52 -23.38
N GLN A 182 10.02 -10.99 -24.21
CA GLN A 182 11.25 -10.32 -23.75
C GLN A 182 11.11 -8.80 -23.81
N LEU A 183 11.57 -8.14 -22.75
CA LEU A 183 11.77 -6.69 -22.68
C LEU A 183 13.27 -6.44 -22.81
N ILE A 184 13.71 -5.97 -23.98
CA ILE A 184 15.13 -5.77 -24.26
C ILE A 184 15.52 -4.38 -23.78
N SER A 185 16.46 -4.29 -22.83
CA SER A 185 16.90 -3.01 -22.28
C SER A 185 17.50 -2.12 -23.38
N ALA A 186 17.20 -0.82 -23.32
CA ALA A 186 17.89 0.17 -24.16
C ALA A 186 19.37 0.37 -23.73
N ASN A 187 19.72 -0.06 -22.50
CA ASN A 187 21.10 -0.11 -22.03
C ASN A 187 21.72 -1.46 -22.42
N PRO A 188 22.74 -1.50 -23.30
CA PRO A 188 23.36 -2.74 -23.77
C PRO A 188 24.09 -3.54 -22.67
N MET A 189 24.36 -2.92 -21.51
CA MET A 189 24.99 -3.57 -20.37
C MET A 189 24.01 -4.31 -19.46
N GLU A 190 22.72 -4.19 -19.72
CA GLU A 190 21.68 -4.85 -18.95
C GLU A 190 21.08 -6.02 -19.74
N ASP A 191 20.91 -7.14 -19.07
CA ASP A 191 20.24 -8.29 -19.65
C ASP A 191 18.76 -7.99 -19.97
N ALA A 192 18.25 -8.61 -21.02
CA ALA A 192 16.82 -8.58 -21.31
C ALA A 192 16.04 -9.20 -20.15
N LYS A 193 14.89 -8.61 -19.84
CA LYS A 193 13.98 -9.15 -18.84
C LYS A 193 12.93 -10.03 -19.52
N ILE A 194 12.56 -11.13 -18.86
CA ILE A 194 11.53 -12.05 -19.34
C ILE A 194 10.27 -11.83 -18.51
N VAL A 195 9.16 -11.56 -19.17
CA VAL A 195 7.87 -11.46 -18.51
C VAL A 195 7.46 -12.86 -18.01
N LYS A 196 7.31 -13.03 -16.71
CA LYS A 196 6.95 -14.29 -16.06
C LYS A 196 5.53 -14.27 -15.47
N GLY A 197 4.90 -13.11 -15.44
CA GLY A 197 3.53 -13.00 -14.96
C GLY A 197 2.89 -11.65 -15.20
N VAL A 198 1.58 -11.63 -15.09
CA VAL A 198 0.75 -10.43 -15.13
C VAL A 198 -0.10 -10.41 -13.88
N TYR A 199 -0.12 -9.32 -13.18
CA TYR A 199 -0.95 -9.13 -11.98
C TYR A 199 -2.06 -8.10 -12.25
N LYS A 200 -3.17 -8.25 -11.52
CA LYS A 200 -4.29 -7.31 -11.56
C LYS A 200 -3.87 -5.98 -10.94
N ASP A 201 -4.19 -4.88 -11.61
CA ASP A 201 -3.86 -3.54 -11.14
C ASP A 201 -4.36 -3.30 -9.71
N PHE A 202 -3.48 -2.71 -8.89
CA PHE A 202 -3.84 -2.22 -7.56
C PHE A 202 -4.73 -1.00 -7.66
N PRO A 203 -5.65 -0.80 -6.71
CA PRO A 203 -6.41 0.42 -6.61
C PRO A 203 -5.49 1.61 -6.26
N ARG A 204 -5.97 2.84 -6.50
CA ARG A 204 -5.17 4.06 -6.28
C ARG A 204 -4.77 4.30 -4.81
N ASN A 205 -5.50 3.72 -3.87
CA ASN A 205 -5.26 3.78 -2.43
C ASN A 205 -4.42 2.59 -1.96
N SER A 206 -3.32 2.33 -2.65
CA SER A 206 -2.32 1.33 -2.28
C SER A 206 -0.91 1.93 -2.28
N ALA A 207 -0.07 1.51 -1.33
CA ALA A 207 1.35 1.83 -1.28
C ALA A 207 2.11 1.14 -2.44
N LEU A 208 1.62 -0.03 -2.88
CA LEU A 208 2.15 -0.69 -4.06
C LEU A 208 1.64 0.02 -5.32
N LYS A 209 2.57 0.29 -6.24
CA LYS A 209 2.30 0.99 -7.49
C LYS A 209 2.06 0.01 -8.63
N ASN A 210 1.28 0.42 -9.63
CA ASN A 210 1.11 -0.32 -10.88
C ASN A 210 2.29 -0.06 -11.82
N VAL A 211 3.41 -0.72 -11.52
CA VAL A 211 4.70 -0.64 -12.24
C VAL A 211 5.22 -2.04 -12.53
N MET A 212 6.28 -2.14 -13.32
CA MET A 212 6.99 -3.42 -13.47
C MET A 212 7.66 -3.78 -12.15
N TYR A 213 7.45 -4.99 -11.64
CA TYR A 213 8.25 -5.55 -10.54
C TYR A 213 9.32 -6.44 -11.13
N THR A 214 10.59 -6.08 -10.90
CA THR A 214 11.75 -6.77 -11.45
C THR A 214 12.49 -7.52 -10.36
N SER A 215 12.84 -8.77 -10.63
CA SER A 215 13.62 -9.58 -9.70
C SER A 215 15.00 -8.96 -9.45
N MET A 216 15.30 -8.68 -8.19
CA MET A 216 16.59 -8.20 -7.72
C MET A 216 17.63 -9.32 -7.83
N SER A 217 18.82 -9.00 -8.30
CA SER A 217 19.91 -9.99 -8.35
C SER A 217 20.16 -10.62 -6.97
N PRO A 218 20.28 -11.95 -6.88
CA PRO A 218 20.53 -12.62 -5.61
C PRO A 218 21.82 -12.14 -4.91
N LYS A 219 22.81 -11.70 -5.68
CA LYS A 219 24.12 -11.25 -5.19
C LYS A 219 24.18 -9.75 -4.88
N GLU A 220 23.22 -8.96 -5.37
CA GLU A 220 23.22 -7.52 -5.18
C GLU A 220 23.11 -7.16 -3.71
N ASN A 221 24.11 -6.45 -3.18
CA ASN A 221 24.19 -5.99 -1.79
C ASN A 221 23.92 -7.09 -0.73
N TYR A 222 24.13 -8.37 -1.07
CA TYR A 222 23.76 -9.51 -0.24
C TYR A 222 24.40 -9.48 1.17
N ASP A 223 25.69 -9.06 1.27
CA ASP A 223 26.43 -8.93 2.52
C ASP A 223 26.85 -7.47 2.79
N ASN A 224 26.24 -6.50 2.12
CA ASN A 224 26.58 -5.09 2.27
C ASN A 224 25.75 -4.42 3.37
N TRP A 225 26.30 -4.34 4.58
CA TRP A 225 25.70 -3.68 5.74
C TRP A 225 25.62 -2.16 5.61
N GLY A 226 26.38 -1.54 4.71
CA GLY A 226 26.38 -0.10 4.46
C GLY A 226 25.29 0.37 3.48
N ASN A 227 24.58 -0.54 2.82
CA ASN A 227 23.56 -0.18 1.82
C ASN A 227 22.15 -0.19 2.43
N TRP A 228 21.72 0.95 2.95
CA TRP A 228 20.40 1.17 3.57
C TRP A 228 19.43 1.78 2.57
N ASN A 229 18.99 1.00 1.59
CA ASN A 229 18.22 1.48 0.44
C ASN A 229 16.97 0.65 0.14
N TYR A 230 16.44 -0.09 1.12
CA TYR A 230 15.30 -0.98 0.90
C TYR A 230 14.21 -0.81 1.94
N PHE A 231 12.97 -0.75 1.50
CA PHE A 231 11.83 -1.02 2.36
C PHE A 231 11.74 -2.52 2.61
N PHE A 232 11.52 -2.89 3.86
CA PHE A 232 11.40 -4.29 4.24
C PHE A 232 10.03 -4.58 4.82
N PHE A 233 9.35 -5.52 4.21
CA PHE A 233 8.06 -6.02 4.67
C PHE A 233 8.16 -7.48 5.03
N VAL A 234 7.41 -7.86 6.08
CA VAL A 234 7.27 -9.24 6.53
C VAL A 234 5.79 -9.60 6.63
N ARG A 235 5.46 -10.84 6.30
CA ARG A 235 4.16 -11.41 6.60
C ARG A 235 4.29 -12.34 7.80
N LEU A 236 3.48 -12.10 8.81
CA LEU A 236 3.40 -12.93 10.01
C LEU A 236 2.29 -13.98 9.87
N GLY A 237 2.45 -15.09 10.56
CA GLY A 237 1.38 -16.07 10.71
C GLY A 237 0.14 -15.43 11.35
N LYS A 238 -1.04 -15.96 11.03
CA LYS A 238 -2.31 -15.41 11.51
C LYS A 238 -2.38 -15.41 13.05
N GLY A 239 -2.62 -14.23 13.63
CA GLY A 239 -2.78 -14.07 15.08
C GLY A 239 -1.46 -14.07 15.86
N MET A 240 -0.31 -13.97 15.21
CA MET A 240 1.00 -13.90 15.86
C MET A 240 1.21 -12.55 16.55
N ASP A 241 1.87 -12.58 17.71
CA ASP A 241 2.20 -11.37 18.46
C ASP A 241 3.45 -10.70 17.88
N LYS A 242 3.30 -9.43 17.49
CA LYS A 242 4.40 -8.59 17.02
C LYS A 242 5.54 -8.45 18.02
N ALA A 243 5.21 -8.37 19.31
CA ALA A 243 6.20 -8.23 20.37
C ALA A 243 7.08 -9.49 20.44
N GLU A 244 6.49 -10.68 20.32
CA GLU A 244 7.23 -11.93 20.31
C GLU A 244 8.20 -12.03 19.13
N VAL A 245 7.81 -11.54 17.93
CA VAL A 245 8.68 -11.50 16.76
C VAL A 245 9.90 -10.61 17.01
N LEU A 246 9.68 -9.42 17.57
CA LEU A 246 10.75 -8.47 17.89
C LEU A 246 11.67 -9.03 18.99
N ASP A 247 11.13 -9.66 20.01
CA ASP A 247 11.90 -10.29 21.08
C ASP A 247 12.73 -11.47 20.57
N ASN A 248 12.17 -12.28 19.66
CA ASN A 248 12.89 -13.36 19.01
C ASN A 248 14.09 -12.83 18.21
N PHE A 249 13.87 -11.74 17.44
CA PHE A 249 14.96 -11.11 16.71
C PHE A 249 16.05 -10.57 17.65
N LYS A 250 15.68 -9.77 18.65
CA LYS A 250 16.64 -9.20 19.62
C LYS A 250 17.46 -10.25 20.36
N ARG A 251 16.87 -11.42 20.63
CA ARG A 251 17.57 -12.55 21.29
C ARG A 251 18.50 -13.31 20.34
N ASN A 252 18.11 -13.45 19.08
CA ASN A 252 18.82 -14.32 18.12
C ASN A 252 19.83 -13.55 17.26
N PHE A 253 19.74 -12.21 17.21
CA PHE A 253 20.58 -11.37 16.38
C PHE A 253 21.76 -10.82 17.19
N ASN A 254 22.99 -11.08 16.71
CA ASN A 254 24.19 -10.53 17.32
C ASN A 254 24.40 -9.07 16.87
N ALA A 255 23.70 -8.15 17.52
CA ALA A 255 23.73 -6.74 17.17
C ALA A 255 25.13 -6.12 17.38
N LYS A 256 25.91 -6.59 18.37
CA LYS A 256 27.26 -6.09 18.64
C LYS A 256 28.25 -6.44 17.51
N GLU A 257 28.08 -7.59 16.88
CA GLU A 257 28.87 -7.97 15.71
C GLU A 257 28.50 -7.12 14.48
N ALA A 258 27.23 -6.81 14.30
CA ALA A 258 26.73 -6.06 13.16
C ALA A 258 26.97 -4.54 13.26
N PHE A 259 26.82 -3.97 14.46
CA PHE A 259 26.79 -2.51 14.69
C PHE A 259 27.89 -2.00 15.62
N GLY A 260 28.68 -2.89 16.22
CA GLY A 260 29.78 -2.56 17.14
C GLY A 260 29.49 -2.91 18.60
N ASN A 261 30.57 -3.04 19.38
CA ASN A 261 30.49 -3.55 20.75
C ASN A 261 29.72 -2.68 21.75
N GLU A 262 29.54 -1.38 21.44
CA GLU A 262 28.82 -0.43 22.29
C GLU A 262 27.30 -0.41 21.98
N PHE A 263 26.85 -1.25 21.05
CA PHE A 263 25.45 -1.28 20.67
C PHE A 263 24.57 -1.92 21.76
N GLU A 264 23.48 -1.23 22.12
CA GLU A 264 22.42 -1.72 23.00
C GLU A 264 21.04 -1.38 22.45
N TRP A 265 20.08 -2.31 22.57
CA TRP A 265 18.73 -2.10 22.11
C TRP A 265 17.97 -1.11 23.02
N GLY A 266 17.25 -0.14 22.42
CA GLY A 266 16.32 0.71 23.15
C GLY A 266 16.93 1.87 23.93
N GLU A 267 18.25 2.07 23.92
CA GLU A 267 18.87 3.27 24.50
C GLU A 267 18.71 4.51 23.64
N GLU A 268 18.86 5.71 24.25
CA GLU A 268 18.59 7.00 23.61
C GLU A 268 19.39 7.24 22.31
N ASN A 269 20.56 6.62 22.17
CA ASN A 269 21.41 6.69 20.97
C ASN A 269 21.48 5.40 20.15
N SER A 270 20.72 4.37 20.54
CA SER A 270 20.70 3.08 19.85
C SER A 270 19.45 2.90 19.01
N LEU A 271 19.45 1.80 18.26
CA LEU A 271 18.32 1.43 17.40
C LEU A 271 17.29 0.65 18.23
N ASP A 272 16.04 0.87 17.95
CA ASP A 272 14.96 -0.04 18.28
C ASP A 272 14.16 -0.37 17.03
N LEU A 273 13.28 -1.34 17.11
CA LEU A 273 12.51 -1.82 15.97
C LEU A 273 11.02 -1.68 16.22
N ARG A 274 10.31 -1.36 15.15
CA ARG A 274 8.85 -1.32 15.15
C ARG A 274 8.30 -2.08 13.96
N LEU A 275 7.28 -2.89 14.21
CA LEU A 275 6.44 -3.50 13.18
C LEU A 275 5.20 -2.63 12.97
N THR A 276 5.19 -1.90 11.85
CA THR A 276 4.08 -1.06 11.44
C THR A 276 3.17 -1.85 10.50
N SER A 277 1.90 -1.99 10.85
CA SER A 277 0.94 -2.70 9.99
C SER A 277 0.78 -2.01 8.64
N LEU A 278 0.60 -2.77 7.57
CA LEU A 278 0.50 -2.22 6.23
C LEU A 278 -0.55 -1.09 6.12
N PRO A 279 -1.78 -1.20 6.68
CA PRO A 279 -2.75 -0.12 6.65
C PRO A 279 -2.32 1.14 7.42
N ASP A 280 -1.42 1.02 8.41
CA ASP A 280 -0.95 2.14 9.22
C ASP A 280 0.25 2.86 8.59
N VAL A 281 0.93 2.24 7.62
CA VAL A 281 2.10 2.83 6.93
C VAL A 281 1.76 4.17 6.29
N HIS A 282 0.56 4.29 5.71
CA HIS A 282 0.08 5.52 5.08
C HIS A 282 0.01 6.72 6.03
N PHE A 283 -0.30 6.48 7.31
CA PHE A 283 -0.45 7.54 8.32
C PHE A 283 0.87 7.98 8.97
N LEU A 284 1.96 7.25 8.72
CA LEU A 284 3.28 7.56 9.26
C LEU A 284 4.08 8.45 8.29
N SER A 285 3.66 9.72 8.16
CA SER A 285 4.28 10.70 7.27
C SER A 285 5.69 11.16 7.69
N ASN A 286 6.18 10.74 8.87
CA ASN A 286 7.47 11.16 9.45
C ASN A 286 8.51 10.03 9.46
N VAL A 287 8.38 9.07 8.57
CA VAL A 287 9.36 7.99 8.39
C VAL A 287 10.10 8.28 7.10
N ASP A 288 11.25 8.89 7.21
CA ASP A 288 12.17 9.20 6.10
C ASP A 288 12.94 7.96 5.65
#